data_d47eb7c373a6de68595b02ee8c145e20
#
_entry.id   d47eb7c373a6de68595b02ee8c145e20
#
_cell.length_a   1.000
_cell.length_b   1.000
_cell.length_c   1.000
_cell.angle_alpha   90.00
_cell.angle_beta   90.00
_cell.angle_gamma   90.00
#
_symmetry.space_group_name_H-M   'P 1'
#
loop_
_entity.id
_entity.type
_entity.pdbx_description
1 polymer ?
#
loop_
_entity_poly.entity_id
_entity_poly.type
_entity_poly.pdbx_seq_one_letter_code
_entity_poly.pdbx_strand_id
1 'polypeptide(L)'
;FIIANIVGFYWKGTTTRRYTSSYIEVSRKQGKTALAAALCLYYLIADGEDGAEVLLAANSKEQAKIAFDMCSKFSKGLDSKGKYLTAYRADILFNLTNSKLKVLAADDSKLDGFNASFGLLDEYHAAKNSKVRDVIKSSMGMRMNPHLCTITTAGFDKTLPCYQLRTVAIEVLNGLKVDDEMFIAIYSLDADDDWRNEKNWIKCAPNLDITVTSKYIRGQVQQAINN
;
A
#
# COMPACT_ATOMS: atom_id res chain seq x y z
N PHE A 1 -0.35 -9.53 10.78
CA PHE A 1 -1.76 -9.53 10.37
C PHE A 1 -1.92 -9.15 8.88
N ILE A 2 -1.56 -7.92 8.47
CA ILE A 2 -1.78 -7.40 7.11
C ILE A 2 -1.12 -8.30 6.05
N ILE A 3 0.18 -8.58 6.17
CA ILE A 3 0.92 -9.41 5.21
C ILE A 3 0.29 -10.80 5.07
N ALA A 4 0.02 -11.47 6.19
CA ALA A 4 -0.58 -12.81 6.19
C ALA A 4 -1.92 -12.86 5.44
N ASN A 5 -2.75 -11.81 5.57
CA ASN A 5 -4.01 -11.73 4.82
C ASN A 5 -3.78 -11.50 3.32
N ILE A 6 -2.89 -10.57 2.95
CA ILE A 6 -2.66 -10.24 1.54
C ILE A 6 -2.06 -11.42 0.76
N VAL A 7 -1.08 -12.13 1.35
CA VAL A 7 -0.30 -13.13 0.61
C VAL A 7 -0.61 -14.58 0.99
N GLY A 8 -1.24 -14.84 2.13
CA GLY A 8 -1.37 -16.17 2.71
C GLY A 8 -2.77 -16.80 2.62
N PHE A 9 -3.80 -16.06 2.19
CA PHE A 9 -5.16 -16.59 2.09
C PHE A 9 -5.51 -16.97 0.65
N TYR A 10 -5.96 -18.20 0.48
CA TYR A 10 -6.38 -18.79 -0.79
C TYR A 10 -7.80 -19.34 -0.68
N TRP A 11 -8.51 -19.38 -1.78
CA TRP A 11 -9.78 -20.08 -1.86
C TRP A 11 -9.54 -21.57 -1.61
N LYS A 12 -10.40 -22.18 -0.81
CA LYS A 12 -10.26 -23.59 -0.40
C LYS A 12 -10.14 -24.52 -1.62
N GLY A 13 -9.06 -25.32 -1.63
CA GLY A 13 -8.80 -26.28 -2.71
C GLY A 13 -8.28 -25.68 -4.00
N THR A 14 -7.82 -24.43 -4.00
CA THR A 14 -7.27 -23.74 -5.17
C THR A 14 -5.90 -23.13 -4.88
N THR A 15 -5.23 -22.67 -5.92
CA THR A 15 -4.01 -21.82 -5.87
C THR A 15 -4.35 -20.35 -6.08
N THR A 16 -5.65 -19.99 -6.12
CA THR A 16 -6.11 -18.62 -6.32
C THR A 16 -6.20 -17.90 -4.98
N ARG A 17 -5.56 -16.73 -4.87
CA ARG A 17 -5.66 -15.89 -3.68
C ARG A 17 -7.08 -15.40 -3.45
N ARG A 18 -7.47 -15.36 -2.19
CA ARG A 18 -8.77 -14.78 -1.83
C ARG A 18 -8.83 -13.28 -2.12
N TYR A 19 -7.75 -12.56 -1.77
CA TYR A 19 -7.75 -11.10 -1.88
C TYR A 19 -7.00 -10.65 -3.12
N THR A 20 -7.72 -10.02 -4.04
CA THR A 20 -7.18 -9.38 -5.25
C THR A 20 -6.97 -7.88 -5.07
N SER A 21 -7.53 -7.30 -4.01
CA SER A 21 -7.32 -5.92 -3.64
C SER A 21 -7.21 -5.71 -2.14
N SER A 22 -6.55 -4.61 -1.74
CA SER A 22 -6.52 -4.21 -0.33
C SER A 22 -6.59 -2.69 -0.16
N TYR A 23 -7.25 -2.30 0.94
CA TYR A 23 -7.30 -0.92 1.44
C TYR A 23 -6.74 -0.87 2.86
N ILE A 24 -5.63 -0.17 3.04
CA ILE A 24 -4.92 -0.06 4.31
C ILE A 24 -4.83 1.41 4.69
N GLU A 25 -5.57 1.80 5.72
CA GLU A 25 -5.52 3.15 6.27
C GLU A 25 -4.93 3.12 7.67
N VAL A 26 -3.85 3.84 7.85
CA VAL A 26 -3.18 3.97 9.16
C VAL A 26 -2.52 5.34 9.28
N SER A 27 -2.43 5.87 10.48
CA SER A 27 -1.88 7.20 10.71
C SER A 27 -0.41 7.35 10.23
N ARG A 28 0.09 8.57 10.21
CA ARG A 28 1.48 8.85 9.84
C ARG A 28 2.45 8.20 10.81
N LYS A 29 3.68 7.90 10.35
CA LYS A 29 4.79 7.33 11.14
C LYS A 29 4.52 5.91 11.68
N GLN A 30 3.62 5.15 11.03
CA GLN A 30 3.29 3.76 11.37
C GLN A 30 4.00 2.73 10.48
N GLY A 31 5.06 3.12 9.77
CA GLY A 31 5.86 2.19 8.96
C GLY A 31 5.26 1.84 7.59
N LYS A 32 4.28 2.61 7.09
CA LYS A 32 3.64 2.37 5.78
C LYS A 32 4.63 2.14 4.64
N THR A 33 5.62 3.01 4.49
CA THR A 33 6.60 2.93 3.41
C THR A 33 7.45 1.66 3.48
N ALA A 34 7.81 1.21 4.69
CA ALA A 34 8.54 -0.04 4.87
C ALA A 34 7.67 -1.26 4.52
N LEU A 35 6.40 -1.26 4.94
CA LEU A 35 5.43 -2.29 4.56
C LEU A 35 5.21 -2.33 3.04
N ALA A 36 5.04 -1.16 2.42
CA ALA A 36 4.90 -1.00 0.98
C ALA A 36 6.11 -1.59 0.23
N ALA A 37 7.33 -1.23 0.64
CA ALA A 37 8.55 -1.74 0.03
C ALA A 37 8.70 -3.26 0.21
N ALA A 38 8.35 -3.79 1.39
CA ALA A 38 8.39 -5.23 1.64
C ALA A 38 7.40 -6.00 0.75
N LEU A 39 6.17 -5.49 0.59
CA LEU A 39 5.18 -6.09 -0.32
C LEU A 39 5.65 -6.03 -1.77
N CYS A 40 6.16 -4.89 -2.24
CA CYS A 40 6.69 -4.77 -3.60
C CYS A 40 7.79 -5.80 -3.87
N LEU A 41 8.73 -5.98 -2.93
CA LEU A 41 9.80 -6.96 -3.10
C LEU A 41 9.29 -8.40 -2.97
N TYR A 42 8.33 -8.68 -2.10
CA TYR A 42 7.71 -9.99 -2.04
C TYR A 42 7.12 -10.40 -3.40
N TYR A 43 6.30 -9.54 -4.00
CA TYR A 43 5.71 -9.81 -5.31
C TYR A 43 6.74 -9.84 -6.45
N LEU A 44 7.87 -9.17 -6.29
CA LEU A 44 8.96 -9.19 -7.27
C LEU A 44 9.74 -10.52 -7.26
N ILE A 45 10.01 -11.09 -6.06
CA ILE A 45 11.00 -12.16 -5.89
C ILE A 45 10.46 -13.46 -5.31
N ALA A 46 9.36 -13.43 -4.56
CA ALA A 46 8.90 -14.54 -3.74
C ALA A 46 7.49 -15.04 -4.06
N ASP A 47 6.76 -14.31 -4.89
CA ASP A 47 5.38 -14.65 -5.26
C ASP A 47 5.29 -15.86 -6.21
N GLY A 48 6.39 -16.22 -6.85
CA GLY A 48 6.47 -17.38 -7.74
C GLY A 48 5.92 -17.12 -9.15
N GLU A 49 5.69 -15.88 -9.52
CA GLU A 49 5.22 -15.52 -10.85
C GLU A 49 6.40 -15.11 -11.76
N ASP A 50 6.60 -15.84 -12.86
CA ASP A 50 7.62 -15.51 -13.85
C ASP A 50 7.23 -14.23 -14.62
N GLY A 51 8.22 -13.35 -14.85
CA GLY A 51 7.99 -12.08 -15.51
C GLY A 51 7.05 -11.17 -14.74
N ALA A 52 7.07 -11.22 -13.41
CA ALA A 52 6.23 -10.36 -12.58
C ALA A 52 6.49 -8.89 -12.88
N GLU A 53 5.43 -8.12 -13.06
CA GLU A 53 5.47 -6.66 -13.20
C GLU A 53 4.87 -6.02 -11.97
N VAL A 54 5.74 -5.44 -11.13
CA VAL A 54 5.38 -4.75 -9.89
C VAL A 54 5.36 -3.25 -10.14
N LEU A 55 4.23 -2.60 -9.92
CA LEU A 55 4.04 -1.18 -10.15
C LEU A 55 3.88 -0.44 -8.82
N LEU A 56 4.82 0.47 -8.54
CA LEU A 56 4.77 1.36 -7.39
C LEU A 56 4.33 2.75 -7.84
N ALA A 57 3.14 3.16 -7.46
CA ALA A 57 2.58 4.45 -7.84
C ALA A 57 2.41 5.36 -6.63
N ALA A 58 2.71 6.64 -6.82
CA ALA A 58 2.44 7.72 -5.87
C ALA A 58 2.01 9.00 -6.60
N ASN A 59 1.49 9.97 -5.83
CA ASN A 59 0.93 11.19 -6.40
C ASN A 59 1.97 12.15 -6.99
N SER A 60 3.23 12.06 -6.56
CA SER A 60 4.34 12.82 -7.13
C SER A 60 5.58 11.94 -7.30
N LYS A 61 6.49 12.38 -8.18
CA LYS A 61 7.78 11.71 -8.41
C LYS A 61 8.62 11.63 -7.13
N GLU A 62 8.57 12.67 -6.31
CA GLU A 62 9.29 12.73 -5.03
C GLU A 62 8.77 11.68 -4.04
N GLN A 63 7.46 11.54 -3.92
CA GLN A 63 6.85 10.53 -3.05
C GLN A 63 7.14 9.11 -3.55
N ALA A 64 6.98 8.89 -4.86
CA ALA A 64 7.31 7.61 -5.49
C ALA A 64 8.78 7.23 -5.26
N LYS A 65 9.69 8.23 -5.32
CA LYS A 65 11.11 8.03 -5.06
C LYS A 65 11.38 7.58 -3.62
N ILE A 66 10.72 8.15 -2.62
CA ILE A 66 10.91 7.76 -1.21
C ILE A 66 10.61 6.26 -1.02
N ALA A 67 9.48 5.79 -1.55
CA ALA A 67 9.10 4.38 -1.47
C ALA A 67 10.06 3.49 -2.29
N PHE A 68 10.48 3.93 -3.46
CA PHE A 68 11.46 3.24 -4.30
C PHE A 68 12.84 3.14 -3.65
N ASP A 69 13.33 4.22 -3.04
CA ASP A 69 14.62 4.22 -2.32
C ASP A 69 14.59 3.20 -1.16
N MET A 70 13.44 3.00 -0.52
CA MET A 70 13.27 1.95 0.49
C MET A 70 13.33 0.55 -0.15
N CYS A 71 12.65 0.33 -1.29
CA CYS A 71 12.75 -0.92 -2.05
C CYS A 71 14.21 -1.20 -2.47
N SER A 72 14.91 -0.20 -2.98
CA SER A 72 16.33 -0.31 -3.37
C SER A 72 17.24 -0.63 -2.19
N LYS A 73 16.99 -0.03 -1.02
CA LYS A 73 17.72 -0.33 0.21
C LYS A 73 17.50 -1.79 0.67
N PHE A 74 16.26 -2.24 0.65
CA PHE A 74 15.93 -3.62 1.03
C PHE A 74 16.48 -4.63 0.03
N SER A 75 16.42 -4.35 -1.28
CA SER A 75 17.00 -5.24 -2.31
C SER A 75 18.50 -5.42 -2.12
N LYS A 76 19.24 -4.35 -1.78
CA LYS A 76 20.68 -4.43 -1.44
C LYS A 76 20.94 -5.23 -0.16
N GLY A 77 20.03 -5.19 0.81
CA GLY A 77 20.10 -6.01 2.02
C GLY A 77 19.88 -7.49 1.74
N LEU A 78 18.97 -7.82 0.82
CA LEU A 78 18.64 -9.19 0.42
C LEU A 78 19.71 -9.80 -0.51
N ASP A 79 20.27 -9.00 -1.41
CA ASP A 79 21.28 -9.40 -2.38
C ASP A 79 22.43 -8.40 -2.40
N SER A 80 23.28 -8.46 -1.39
CA SER A 80 24.42 -7.53 -1.22
C SER A 80 25.45 -7.58 -2.35
N LYS A 81 25.51 -8.69 -3.10
CA LYS A 81 26.41 -8.87 -4.25
C LYS A 81 25.79 -8.46 -5.58
N GLY A 82 24.49 -8.14 -5.61
CA GLY A 82 23.78 -7.78 -6.84
C GLY A 82 23.71 -8.91 -7.88
N LYS A 83 23.72 -10.17 -7.42
CA LYS A 83 23.71 -11.33 -8.30
C LYS A 83 22.34 -11.55 -8.96
N TYR A 84 21.29 -11.33 -8.21
CA TYR A 84 19.91 -11.62 -8.61
C TYR A 84 19.07 -10.36 -8.75
N LEU A 85 19.33 -9.33 -7.92
CA LEU A 85 18.61 -8.08 -7.90
C LEU A 85 19.49 -6.93 -8.40
N THR A 86 19.06 -6.28 -9.46
CA THR A 86 19.75 -5.11 -10.02
C THR A 86 18.88 -3.89 -9.91
N ALA A 87 19.25 -2.94 -9.05
CA ALA A 87 18.55 -1.68 -8.89
C ALA A 87 19.12 -0.60 -9.81
N TYR A 88 18.27 -0.01 -10.64
CA TYR A 88 18.55 1.17 -11.47
C TYR A 88 17.97 2.43 -10.84
N ARG A 89 17.87 3.51 -11.62
CA ARG A 89 17.36 4.80 -11.13
C ARG A 89 15.86 4.78 -10.76
N ALA A 90 15.06 4.02 -11.50
CA ALA A 90 13.61 3.97 -11.36
C ALA A 90 13.02 2.56 -11.47
N ASP A 91 13.88 1.56 -11.61
CA ASP A 91 13.49 0.16 -11.79
C ASP A 91 14.37 -0.74 -10.92
N ILE A 92 13.80 -1.87 -10.46
CA ILE A 92 14.56 -2.98 -9.89
C ILE A 92 14.23 -4.23 -10.71
N LEU A 93 15.27 -4.90 -11.21
CA LEU A 93 15.12 -6.15 -11.94
C LEU A 93 15.45 -7.33 -11.04
N PHE A 94 14.67 -8.40 -11.15
CA PHE A 94 14.97 -9.70 -10.59
C PHE A 94 15.30 -10.66 -11.74
N ASN A 95 16.60 -10.95 -11.88
CA ASN A 95 17.15 -11.61 -13.07
C ASN A 95 16.73 -13.07 -13.21
N LEU A 96 16.40 -13.78 -12.13
CA LEU A 96 16.04 -15.20 -12.17
C LEU A 96 14.74 -15.46 -12.93
N THR A 97 13.74 -14.59 -12.77
CA THR A 97 12.42 -14.74 -13.38
C THR A 97 12.11 -13.64 -14.39
N ASN A 98 13.12 -12.82 -14.72
CA ASN A 98 12.93 -11.64 -15.59
C ASN A 98 11.82 -10.71 -15.11
N SER A 99 11.66 -10.60 -13.79
CA SER A 99 10.65 -9.77 -13.16
C SER A 99 11.16 -8.35 -12.93
N LYS A 100 10.27 -7.38 -12.90
CA LYS A 100 10.63 -5.96 -12.76
C LYS A 100 9.69 -5.21 -11.83
N LEU A 101 10.28 -4.34 -11.01
CA LEU A 101 9.57 -3.31 -10.27
C LEU A 101 9.80 -1.98 -10.96
N LYS A 102 8.72 -1.24 -11.21
CA LYS A 102 8.75 0.09 -11.83
C LYS A 102 8.03 1.12 -10.97
N VAL A 103 8.55 2.33 -10.99
CA VAL A 103 7.90 3.49 -10.37
C VAL A 103 7.02 4.20 -11.40
N LEU A 104 5.79 4.51 -11.00
CA LEU A 104 4.84 5.31 -11.78
C LEU A 104 4.54 6.60 -11.01
N ALA A 105 4.58 7.73 -11.70
CA ALA A 105 4.07 8.98 -11.17
C ALA A 105 2.70 9.30 -11.81
N ALA A 106 1.85 9.99 -11.06
CA ALA A 106 0.51 10.36 -11.55
C ALA A 106 0.55 11.22 -12.83
N ASP A 107 1.65 11.93 -13.04
CA ASP A 107 1.86 12.82 -14.20
C ASP A 107 2.46 12.10 -15.43
N ASP A 108 2.71 10.79 -15.35
CA ASP A 108 3.29 10.08 -16.47
C ASP A 108 2.26 9.97 -17.63
N SER A 109 2.68 10.41 -18.80
CA SER A 109 1.84 10.44 -20.02
C SER A 109 1.62 9.07 -20.65
N LYS A 110 2.40 8.05 -20.24
CA LYS A 110 2.37 6.68 -20.75
C LYS A 110 2.05 5.71 -19.64
N LEU A 111 0.76 5.55 -19.36
CA LEU A 111 0.27 4.59 -18.36
C LEU A 111 -0.25 3.29 -18.99
N ASP A 112 -0.15 3.13 -20.31
CA ASP A 112 -0.68 1.97 -21.03
C ASP A 112 0.40 0.89 -21.28
N GLY A 113 -0.04 -0.34 -21.52
CA GLY A 113 0.84 -1.46 -21.90
C GLY A 113 1.47 -2.23 -20.74
N PHE A 114 0.97 -2.06 -19.53
CA PHE A 114 1.37 -2.86 -18.36
C PHE A 114 0.64 -4.20 -18.33
N ASN A 115 1.28 -5.19 -17.69
CA ASN A 115 0.69 -6.48 -17.31
C ASN A 115 1.04 -6.73 -15.83
N ALA A 116 0.40 -5.96 -14.93
CA ALA A 116 0.78 -5.91 -13.54
C ALA A 116 0.38 -7.17 -12.78
N SER A 117 1.32 -7.78 -12.08
CA SER A 117 1.06 -8.79 -11.06
C SER A 117 0.76 -8.17 -9.69
N PHE A 118 1.40 -7.03 -9.40
CA PHE A 118 1.17 -6.25 -8.19
C PHE A 118 1.20 -4.77 -8.48
N GLY A 119 0.21 -4.05 -7.95
CA GLY A 119 0.16 -2.59 -7.96
C GLY A 119 0.10 -2.04 -6.54
N LEU A 120 0.93 -1.08 -6.22
CA LEU A 120 0.89 -0.37 -4.95
C LEU A 120 0.62 1.10 -5.19
N LEU A 121 -0.42 1.60 -4.55
CA LEU A 121 -0.77 3.01 -4.50
C LEU A 121 -0.39 3.56 -3.12
N ASP A 122 0.69 4.33 -3.05
CA ASP A 122 1.12 4.96 -1.80
C ASP A 122 0.55 6.38 -1.67
N GLU A 123 0.17 6.74 -0.44
CA GLU A 123 -0.43 8.03 -0.07
C GLU A 123 -1.64 8.42 -0.95
N TYR A 124 -2.52 7.45 -1.21
CA TYR A 124 -3.65 7.60 -2.14
C TYR A 124 -4.62 8.73 -1.76
N HIS A 125 -4.62 9.17 -0.49
CA HIS A 125 -5.42 10.31 -0.03
C HIS A 125 -5.15 11.62 -0.79
N ALA A 126 -3.97 11.76 -1.40
CA ALA A 126 -3.59 12.94 -2.18
C ALA A 126 -3.88 12.80 -3.69
N ALA A 127 -4.43 11.66 -4.14
CA ALA A 127 -4.77 11.44 -5.54
C ALA A 127 -5.95 12.31 -5.97
N LYS A 128 -5.76 13.12 -7.01
CA LYS A 128 -6.78 14.03 -7.55
C LYS A 128 -7.89 13.29 -8.34
N ASN A 129 -7.57 12.13 -8.89
CA ASN A 129 -8.49 11.28 -9.64
C ASN A 129 -8.07 9.81 -9.53
N SER A 130 -8.92 8.90 -10.03
CA SER A 130 -8.69 7.46 -9.98
C SER A 130 -7.85 6.90 -11.13
N LYS A 131 -7.44 7.71 -12.10
CA LYS A 131 -6.84 7.27 -13.37
C LYS A 131 -5.71 6.24 -13.18
N VAL A 132 -4.73 6.52 -12.34
CA VAL A 132 -3.59 5.62 -12.10
C VAL A 132 -4.07 4.28 -11.52
N ARG A 133 -4.97 4.33 -10.53
CA ARG A 133 -5.56 3.15 -9.93
C ARG A 133 -6.29 2.29 -10.96
N ASP A 134 -7.10 2.92 -11.80
CA ASP A 134 -7.92 2.22 -12.79
C ASP A 134 -7.07 1.59 -13.91
N VAL A 135 -6.01 2.28 -14.35
CA VAL A 135 -5.04 1.75 -15.30
C VAL A 135 -4.29 0.54 -14.72
N ILE A 136 -3.78 0.63 -13.50
CA ILE A 136 -3.11 -0.50 -12.86
C ILE A 136 -4.09 -1.68 -12.72
N LYS A 137 -5.31 -1.43 -12.22
CA LYS A 137 -6.33 -2.47 -12.05
C LYS A 137 -6.68 -3.15 -13.39
N SER A 138 -6.87 -2.38 -14.46
CA SER A 138 -7.18 -2.92 -15.78
C SER A 138 -6.02 -3.74 -16.37
N SER A 139 -4.78 -3.40 -16.05
CA SER A 139 -3.60 -4.11 -16.54
C SER A 139 -3.39 -5.50 -15.89
N MET A 140 -4.15 -5.82 -14.86
CA MET A 140 -4.01 -7.06 -14.08
C MET A 140 -4.78 -8.25 -14.65
N GLY A 141 -5.63 -8.03 -15.66
CA GLY A 141 -6.61 -9.02 -16.11
C GLY A 141 -6.05 -10.33 -16.67
N MET A 142 -4.78 -10.41 -17.01
CA MET A 142 -4.13 -11.63 -17.53
C MET A 142 -3.34 -12.40 -16.46
N ARG A 143 -3.25 -11.89 -15.23
CA ARG A 143 -2.49 -12.51 -14.13
C ARG A 143 -3.37 -13.48 -13.33
N MET A 144 -2.78 -14.55 -12.83
CA MET A 144 -3.51 -15.56 -12.03
C MET A 144 -3.83 -15.05 -10.61
N ASN A 145 -2.87 -14.40 -9.98
CA ASN A 145 -2.99 -13.91 -8.61
C ASN A 145 -2.61 -12.42 -8.49
N PRO A 146 -3.28 -11.53 -9.24
CA PRO A 146 -2.94 -10.12 -9.18
C PRO A 146 -3.39 -9.52 -7.85
N HIS A 147 -2.70 -8.46 -7.41
CA HIS A 147 -3.12 -7.75 -6.21
C HIS A 147 -2.89 -6.24 -6.33
N LEU A 148 -3.95 -5.46 -6.11
CA LEU A 148 -3.89 -4.00 -6.04
C LEU A 148 -3.95 -3.54 -4.59
N CYS A 149 -2.83 -3.06 -4.08
CA CYS A 149 -2.71 -2.58 -2.70
C CYS A 149 -2.81 -1.05 -2.65
N THR A 150 -3.74 -0.53 -1.88
CA THR A 150 -3.85 0.90 -1.57
C THR A 150 -3.45 1.13 -0.13
N ILE A 151 -2.38 1.90 0.08
CA ILE A 151 -1.89 2.29 1.42
C ILE A 151 -2.02 3.81 1.54
N THR A 152 -2.62 4.28 2.64
CA THR A 152 -2.89 5.70 2.82
C THR A 152 -2.96 6.10 4.28
N THR A 153 -2.88 7.41 4.53
CA THR A 153 -3.41 8.04 5.74
C THR A 153 -4.83 8.54 5.47
N ALA A 154 -5.56 8.91 6.50
CA ALA A 154 -6.82 9.62 6.36
C ALA A 154 -6.60 10.93 5.59
N GLY A 155 -7.40 11.16 4.56
CA GLY A 155 -7.41 12.40 3.80
C GLY A 155 -8.30 13.46 4.46
N PHE A 156 -8.10 14.73 4.09
CA PHE A 156 -8.93 15.84 4.56
C PHE A 156 -10.08 16.14 3.59
N ASP A 157 -9.92 15.82 2.31
CA ASP A 157 -10.88 16.11 1.25
C ASP A 157 -11.78 14.92 0.95
N LYS A 158 -13.05 15.05 1.29
CA LYS A 158 -14.06 14.00 1.08
C LYS A 158 -14.53 13.88 -0.37
N THR A 159 -14.12 14.77 -1.25
CA THR A 159 -14.47 14.73 -2.68
C THR A 159 -13.51 13.87 -3.50
N LEU A 160 -12.33 13.53 -2.95
CA LEU A 160 -11.30 12.79 -3.63
C LEU A 160 -11.58 11.28 -3.70
N PRO A 161 -11.01 10.57 -4.69
CA PRO A 161 -11.24 9.14 -4.91
C PRO A 161 -10.89 8.25 -3.71
N CYS A 162 -9.93 8.66 -2.90
CA CYS A 162 -9.57 7.92 -1.69
C CYS A 162 -10.73 7.84 -0.69
N TYR A 163 -11.47 8.93 -0.51
CA TYR A 163 -12.62 8.94 0.38
C TYR A 163 -13.78 8.07 -0.15
N GLN A 164 -13.99 8.07 -1.47
CA GLN A 164 -14.97 7.17 -2.11
C GLN A 164 -14.60 5.70 -1.88
N LEU A 165 -13.32 5.35 -2.06
CA LEU A 165 -12.83 4.00 -1.78
C LEU A 165 -12.96 3.63 -0.31
N ARG A 166 -12.68 4.57 0.61
CA ARG A 166 -12.87 4.39 2.06
C ARG A 166 -14.33 4.13 2.40
N THR A 167 -15.25 4.84 1.78
CA THR A 167 -16.69 4.64 1.99
C THR A 167 -17.10 3.21 1.61
N VAL A 168 -16.67 2.74 0.43
CA VAL A 168 -16.90 1.35 0.01
C VAL A 168 -16.28 0.36 1.00
N ALA A 169 -15.04 0.61 1.45
CA ALA A 169 -14.38 -0.25 2.43
C ALA A 169 -15.17 -0.34 3.75
N ILE A 170 -15.70 0.77 4.25
CA ILE A 170 -16.53 0.79 5.46
C ILE A 170 -17.86 0.06 5.24
N GLU A 171 -18.50 0.22 4.07
CA GLU A 171 -19.71 -0.52 3.72
C GLU A 171 -19.48 -2.03 3.72
N VAL A 172 -18.33 -2.49 3.20
CA VAL A 172 -17.95 -3.90 3.22
C VAL A 172 -17.71 -4.39 4.66
N LEU A 173 -16.96 -3.64 5.47
CA LEU A 173 -16.71 -4.00 6.88
C LEU A 173 -18.00 -4.08 7.71
N ASN A 174 -18.99 -3.25 7.41
CA ASN A 174 -20.29 -3.23 8.09
C ASN A 174 -21.29 -4.24 7.50
N GLY A 175 -20.91 -5.03 6.50
CA GLY A 175 -21.80 -6.00 5.85
C GLY A 175 -22.91 -5.38 4.99
N LEU A 176 -22.81 -4.07 4.67
CA LEU A 176 -23.74 -3.37 3.78
C LEU A 176 -23.44 -3.65 2.31
N LYS A 177 -22.23 -4.10 2.01
CA LYS A 177 -21.76 -4.49 0.70
C LYS A 177 -20.94 -5.76 0.81
N VAL A 178 -21.06 -6.65 -0.18
CA VAL A 178 -20.28 -7.89 -0.24
C VAL A 178 -19.11 -7.69 -1.21
N ASP A 179 -17.89 -7.86 -0.71
CA ASP A 179 -16.68 -7.94 -1.52
C ASP A 179 -15.67 -8.84 -0.77
N ASP A 180 -15.74 -10.14 -1.06
CA ASP A 180 -14.89 -11.16 -0.44
C ASP A 180 -13.44 -11.15 -0.94
N GLU A 181 -13.16 -10.38 -1.99
CA GLU A 181 -11.83 -10.26 -2.60
C GLU A 181 -11.09 -9.00 -2.16
N MET A 182 -11.73 -8.15 -1.35
CA MET A 182 -11.10 -6.94 -0.81
C MET A 182 -10.67 -7.15 0.64
N PHE A 183 -9.37 -7.11 0.91
CA PHE A 183 -8.84 -7.03 2.28
C PHE A 183 -8.87 -5.59 2.77
N ILE A 184 -9.42 -5.36 3.97
CA ILE A 184 -9.57 -4.02 4.52
C ILE A 184 -8.96 -3.96 5.92
N ALA A 185 -8.10 -2.96 6.15
CA ALA A 185 -7.56 -2.63 7.46
C ALA A 185 -7.58 -1.12 7.67
N ILE A 186 -8.50 -0.63 8.48
CA ILE A 186 -8.65 0.78 8.83
C ILE A 186 -8.34 0.95 10.31
N TYR A 187 -7.25 1.67 10.58
CA TYR A 187 -6.84 2.05 11.93
C TYR A 187 -7.24 3.50 12.18
N SER A 188 -8.37 3.70 12.81
CA SER A 188 -8.93 5.02 13.11
C SER A 188 -9.56 5.04 14.50
N LEU A 189 -9.80 6.23 15.00
CA LEU A 189 -10.65 6.40 16.17
C LEU A 189 -12.12 6.10 15.79
N ASP A 190 -12.89 5.59 16.73
CA ASP A 190 -14.33 5.47 16.59
C ASP A 190 -15.00 6.85 16.72
N ALA A 191 -16.24 6.97 16.26
CA ALA A 191 -16.95 8.26 16.25
C ALA A 191 -17.10 8.90 17.65
N ASP A 192 -17.23 8.06 18.68
CA ASP A 192 -17.42 8.48 20.06
C ASP A 192 -16.11 8.56 20.87
N ASP A 193 -14.98 8.26 20.24
CA ASP A 193 -13.68 8.34 20.91
C ASP A 193 -13.24 9.79 21.13
N ASP A 194 -12.87 10.13 22.35
CA ASP A 194 -12.15 11.38 22.61
C ASP A 194 -10.70 11.23 22.11
N TRP A 195 -10.34 11.98 21.07
CA TRP A 195 -9.02 12.01 20.47
C TRP A 195 -7.92 12.52 21.42
N ARG A 196 -8.29 13.21 22.49
CA ARG A 196 -7.38 13.68 23.56
C ARG A 196 -7.00 12.58 24.54
N ASN A 197 -7.80 11.52 24.62
CA ASN A 197 -7.57 10.42 25.51
C ASN A 197 -6.49 9.49 24.94
N GLU A 198 -5.33 9.42 25.63
CA GLU A 198 -4.17 8.62 25.22
C GLU A 198 -4.50 7.12 25.01
N LYS A 199 -5.45 6.58 25.76
CA LYS A 199 -5.87 5.17 25.64
C LYS A 199 -6.48 4.85 24.26
N ASN A 200 -7.04 5.84 23.58
CA ASN A 200 -7.64 5.67 22.28
C ASN A 200 -6.61 5.70 21.14
N TRP A 201 -5.43 6.28 21.36
CA TRP A 201 -4.43 6.46 20.28
C TRP A 201 -3.95 5.17 19.65
N ILE A 202 -3.92 4.05 20.40
CA ILE A 202 -3.54 2.74 19.87
C ILE A 202 -4.45 2.28 18.71
N LYS A 203 -5.72 2.73 18.68
CA LYS A 203 -6.66 2.39 17.62
C LYS A 203 -6.23 2.94 16.26
N CYS A 204 -5.66 4.15 16.22
CA CYS A 204 -5.19 4.78 14.99
C CYS A 204 -3.67 4.69 14.80
N ALA A 205 -2.93 4.33 15.84
CA ALA A 205 -1.47 4.21 15.85
C ALA A 205 -1.03 2.83 16.40
N PRO A 206 -1.22 1.74 15.65
CA PRO A 206 -0.93 0.38 16.13
C PRO A 206 0.55 0.15 16.51
N ASN A 207 1.48 0.98 16.01
CA ASN A 207 2.90 0.97 16.38
C ASN A 207 3.23 2.08 17.39
N LEU A 208 2.27 2.47 18.25
CA LEU A 208 2.49 3.42 19.33
C LEU A 208 3.61 2.93 20.25
N ASP A 209 4.52 3.85 20.60
CA ASP A 209 5.74 3.60 21.37
C ASP A 209 6.74 2.60 20.74
N ILE A 210 6.52 2.22 19.49
CA ILE A 210 7.49 1.48 18.66
C ILE A 210 8.10 2.41 17.60
N THR A 211 7.25 3.03 16.74
CA THR A 211 7.69 3.93 15.67
C THR A 211 7.36 5.39 15.95
N VAL A 212 6.31 5.65 16.71
CA VAL A 212 5.91 6.98 17.16
C VAL A 212 5.68 6.94 18.67
N THR A 213 6.25 7.89 19.39
CA THR A 213 6.12 7.90 20.85
C THR A 213 4.84 8.59 21.31
N SER A 214 4.26 8.12 22.43
CA SER A 214 3.15 8.79 23.10
C SER A 214 3.49 10.26 23.43
N LYS A 215 4.76 10.55 23.78
CA LYS A 215 5.25 11.92 23.99
C LYS A 215 5.06 12.81 22.76
N TYR A 216 5.37 12.28 21.57
CA TYR A 216 5.19 13.02 20.31
C TYR A 216 3.71 13.31 20.05
N ILE A 217 2.84 12.31 20.18
CA ILE A 217 1.39 12.48 19.94
C ILE A 217 0.80 13.49 20.96
N ARG A 218 1.18 13.40 22.25
CA ARG A 218 0.77 14.35 23.27
C ARG A 218 1.12 15.79 22.90
N GLY A 219 2.32 16.02 22.34
CA GLY A 219 2.71 17.33 21.82
C GLY A 219 1.82 17.83 20.68
N GLN A 220 1.43 16.95 19.74
CA GLN A 220 0.51 17.29 18.65
C GLN A 220 -0.90 17.60 19.17
N VAL A 221 -1.40 16.82 20.12
CA VAL A 221 -2.68 17.04 20.79
C VAL A 221 -2.71 18.40 21.49
N GLN A 222 -1.64 18.73 22.25
CA GLN A 222 -1.56 20.00 22.93
C GLN A 222 -1.53 21.19 21.95
N GLN A 223 -0.84 21.07 20.83
CA GLN A 223 -0.86 22.09 19.78
C GLN A 223 -2.27 22.26 19.18
N ALA A 224 -2.98 21.16 18.94
CA ALA A 224 -4.33 21.22 18.38
C ALA A 224 -5.37 21.77 19.36
N ILE A 225 -5.14 21.66 20.67
CA ILE A 225 -6.00 22.27 21.70
C ILE A 225 -5.79 23.79 21.78
N ASN A 226 -4.56 24.24 21.50
CA ASN A 226 -4.18 25.66 21.63
C ASN A 226 -4.45 26.49 20.35
N ASN A 227 -4.82 25.85 19.23
CA ASN A 227 -5.21 26.50 17.95
C ASN A 227 -6.73 26.59 17.81
#